data_bf4b7a19a6d248ba1dd5b4bcf0233c03
#
_entry.id   bf4b7a19a6d248ba1dd5b4bcf0233c03
#
_cell.length_a   1.000
_cell.length_b   1.000
_cell.length_c   1.000
_cell.angle_alpha   90.00
_cell.angle_beta   90.00
_cell.angle_gamma   90.00
#
_symmetry.space_group_name_H-M   'P 1'
#
loop_
_entity.id
_entity.type
_entity.pdbx_description
1 polymer ?
#
loop_
_entity_poly.entity_id
_entity_poly.type
_entity_poly.pdbx_seq_one_letter_code
_entity_poly.pdbx_strand_id
1 'polypeptide(L)'
;MALKVELKPGERIIIGESVVTNDNQRTRLFIQGTAPILRERDIMTPERADSPAKRIYLAVQLMYTSRDPRAHHDIYFALVREIIQAAPTIWPYIEGINNRILTGEMYKALKEAKRLIAYEQKLLDDAKRSAGLQQSSNSDLQPA
;
A
#
# COMPACT_ATOMS: atom_id res chain seq x y z
N MET A 1 -21.84 16.25 -0.98
CA MET A 1 -21.16 16.74 0.23
C MET A 1 -19.76 17.23 -0.08
N ALA A 2 -19.35 18.29 0.58
CA ALA A 2 -17.98 18.78 0.42
C ALA A 2 -17.06 18.09 1.43
N LEU A 3 -15.91 17.66 0.97
CA LEU A 3 -14.85 17.15 1.83
C LEU A 3 -13.91 18.28 2.19
N LYS A 4 -13.72 18.51 3.48
CA LYS A 4 -12.79 19.51 3.98
C LYS A 4 -11.42 18.87 4.23
N VAL A 5 -10.38 19.40 3.62
CA VAL A 5 -9.02 18.89 3.75
C VAL A 5 -8.09 20.03 4.12
N GLU A 6 -7.29 19.83 5.16
CA GLU A 6 -6.22 20.76 5.51
C GLU A 6 -4.89 20.20 5.02
N LEU A 7 -4.13 21.02 4.29
CA LEU A 7 -2.84 20.64 3.74
C LEU A 7 -1.74 21.43 4.42
N LYS A 8 -0.69 20.73 4.82
CA LYS A 8 0.55 21.33 5.32
C LYS A 8 1.34 21.90 4.14
N PRO A 9 2.30 22.80 4.42
CA PRO A 9 3.18 23.28 3.36
C PRO A 9 3.86 22.12 2.61
N GLY A 10 3.79 22.14 1.28
CA GLY A 10 4.39 21.13 0.44
C GLY A 10 3.64 19.80 0.38
N GLU A 11 2.57 19.65 1.12
CA GLU A 11 1.80 18.40 1.14
C GLU A 11 1.07 18.17 -0.17
N ARG A 12 1.05 16.92 -0.62
CA ARG A 12 0.39 16.52 -1.86
C ARG A 12 -0.92 15.80 -1.57
N ILE A 13 -1.85 15.90 -2.51
CA ILE A 13 -3.11 15.18 -2.48
C ILE A 13 -3.45 14.74 -3.90
N ILE A 14 -3.95 13.53 -4.05
CA ILE A 14 -4.45 13.06 -5.34
C ILE A 14 -5.94 13.34 -5.41
N ILE A 15 -6.37 13.96 -6.49
CA ILE A 15 -7.78 14.20 -6.80
C ILE A 15 -8.02 13.65 -8.20
N GLY A 16 -8.71 12.50 -8.28
CA GLY A 16 -8.88 11.79 -9.55
C GLY A 16 -7.53 11.31 -10.08
N GLU A 17 -7.19 11.72 -11.29
CA GLU A 17 -5.92 11.38 -11.92
C GLU A 17 -4.87 12.47 -11.76
N SER A 18 -5.18 13.50 -10.96
CA SER A 18 -4.30 14.68 -10.81
C SER A 18 -3.65 14.69 -9.43
N VAL A 19 -2.40 15.15 -9.38
CA VAL A 19 -1.71 15.40 -8.13
C VAL A 19 -1.71 16.91 -7.89
N VAL A 20 -2.20 17.30 -6.72
CA VAL A 20 -2.22 18.71 -6.29
C VAL A 20 -1.19 18.85 -5.18
N THR A 21 -0.25 19.77 -5.34
CA THR A 21 0.79 20.06 -4.36
C THR A 21 0.51 21.40 -3.71
N ASN A 22 0.48 21.45 -2.39
CA ASN A 22 0.33 22.68 -1.66
C ASN A 22 1.63 23.49 -1.70
N ASP A 23 1.50 24.81 -1.74
CA ASP A 23 2.64 25.73 -1.68
C ASP A 23 3.17 25.81 -0.24
N ASN A 24 3.78 26.91 0.11
CA ASN A 24 4.56 27.05 1.37
C ASN A 24 3.75 27.51 2.59
N GLN A 25 2.42 27.57 2.47
CA GLN A 25 1.53 27.94 3.57
C GLN A 25 0.48 26.86 3.81
N ARG A 26 0.08 26.69 5.07
CA ARG A 26 -1.02 25.79 5.42
C ARG A 26 -2.29 26.26 4.72
N THR A 27 -3.01 25.33 4.08
CA THR A 27 -4.17 25.64 3.25
C THR A 27 -5.33 24.71 3.57
N ARG A 28 -6.53 25.26 3.51
CA ARG A 28 -7.77 24.48 3.67
C ARG A 28 -8.49 24.42 2.32
N LEU A 29 -8.84 23.19 1.90
CA LEU A 29 -9.58 22.96 0.67
C LEU A 29 -10.94 22.36 0.98
N PHE A 30 -11.91 22.74 0.19
CA PHE A 30 -13.23 22.10 0.16
C PHE A 30 -13.38 21.44 -1.21
N ILE A 31 -13.52 20.12 -1.21
CA ILE A 31 -13.57 19.33 -2.44
C ILE A 31 -14.98 18.78 -2.59
N GLN A 32 -15.63 19.12 -3.69
CA GLN A 32 -16.97 18.65 -4.04
C GLN A 32 -16.87 17.79 -5.28
N GLY A 33 -17.68 16.72 -5.31
CA GLY A 33 -17.76 15.85 -6.47
C GLY A 33 -17.51 14.39 -6.11
N THR A 34 -17.30 13.58 -7.14
CA THR A 34 -17.15 12.12 -7.01
C THR A 34 -15.75 11.63 -7.31
N ALA A 35 -14.79 12.53 -7.58
CA ALA A 35 -13.42 12.13 -7.86
C ALA A 35 -12.82 11.40 -6.64
N PRO A 36 -12.09 10.31 -6.85
CA PRO A 36 -11.37 9.65 -5.76
C PRO A 36 -10.29 10.58 -5.21
N ILE A 37 -10.18 10.61 -3.88
CA ILE A 37 -9.24 11.50 -3.19
C ILE A 37 -8.33 10.64 -2.34
N LEU A 38 -7.02 10.92 -2.38
CA LEU A 38 -6.03 10.20 -1.60
C LEU A 38 -5.06 11.21 -0.99
N ARG A 39 -4.96 11.20 0.34
CA ARG A 39 -4.05 12.07 1.07
C ARG A 39 -2.62 11.57 0.97
N GLU A 40 -1.65 12.45 1.17
CA GLU A 40 -0.22 12.14 1.02
C GLU A 40 0.21 10.90 1.82
N ARG A 41 -0.28 10.75 3.06
CA ARG A 41 0.06 9.60 3.92
C ARG A 41 -0.35 8.26 3.31
N ASP A 42 -1.31 8.26 2.39
CA ASP A 42 -1.83 7.06 1.76
C ASP A 42 -1.30 6.87 0.34
N ILE A 43 -0.52 7.82 -0.16
CA ILE A 43 0.05 7.75 -1.51
C ILE A 43 1.30 6.89 -1.50
N MET A 44 1.29 5.84 -2.31
CA MET A 44 2.49 5.04 -2.59
C MET A 44 3.11 5.54 -3.88
N THR A 45 4.44 5.68 -3.89
CA THR A 45 5.17 6.01 -5.11
C THR A 45 5.92 4.80 -5.61
N PRO A 46 6.23 4.72 -6.92
CA PRO A 46 7.02 3.59 -7.45
C PRO A 46 8.35 3.39 -6.71
N GLU A 47 9.01 4.49 -6.33
CA GLU A 47 10.29 4.44 -5.63
C GLU A 47 10.17 3.83 -4.23
N ARG A 48 9.04 4.05 -3.57
CA ARG A 48 8.78 3.54 -2.23
C ARG A 48 8.21 2.12 -2.24
N ALA A 49 7.70 1.66 -3.39
CA ALA A 49 7.12 0.33 -3.53
C ALA A 49 8.23 -0.70 -3.74
N ASP A 50 9.04 -0.93 -2.71
CA ASP A 50 10.24 -1.75 -2.73
C ASP A 50 10.02 -3.17 -2.19
N SER A 51 8.78 -3.59 -2.03
CA SER A 51 8.44 -4.94 -1.59
C SER A 51 7.20 -5.44 -2.36
N PRO A 52 6.99 -6.77 -2.42
CA PRO A 52 5.81 -7.31 -3.09
C PRO A 52 4.49 -6.74 -2.60
N ALA A 53 4.29 -6.63 -1.27
CA ALA A 53 3.05 -6.08 -0.71
C ALA A 53 2.87 -4.61 -1.06
N LYS A 54 3.94 -3.82 -1.04
CA LYS A 54 3.89 -2.40 -1.40
C LYS A 54 3.58 -2.22 -2.88
N ARG A 55 4.06 -3.11 -3.75
CA ARG A 55 3.71 -3.08 -5.18
C ARG A 55 2.25 -3.42 -5.39
N ILE A 56 1.71 -4.35 -4.62
CA ILE A 56 0.27 -4.66 -4.64
C ILE A 56 -0.54 -3.44 -4.21
N TYR A 57 -0.12 -2.75 -3.16
CA TYR A 57 -0.76 -1.51 -2.74
C TYR A 57 -0.77 -0.49 -3.86
N LEU A 58 0.36 -0.30 -4.54
CA LEU A 58 0.45 0.65 -5.66
C LEU A 58 -0.50 0.28 -6.79
N ALA A 59 -0.63 -1.01 -7.11
CA ALA A 59 -1.57 -1.47 -8.14
C ALA A 59 -3.02 -1.15 -7.74
N VAL A 60 -3.39 -1.39 -6.48
CA VAL A 60 -4.72 -1.06 -5.97
C VAL A 60 -4.95 0.45 -5.98
N GLN A 61 -3.93 1.23 -5.61
CA GLN A 61 -4.00 2.70 -5.68
C GLN A 61 -4.30 3.17 -7.11
N LEU A 62 -3.65 2.60 -8.11
CA LEU A 62 -3.90 2.94 -9.50
C LEU A 62 -5.33 2.59 -9.91
N MET A 63 -5.86 1.46 -9.44
CA MET A 63 -7.27 1.12 -9.67
C MET A 63 -8.20 2.14 -9.02
N TYR A 64 -7.89 2.59 -7.81
CA TYR A 64 -8.71 3.54 -7.08
C TYR A 64 -8.77 4.90 -7.78
N THR A 65 -7.64 5.38 -8.30
CA THR A 65 -7.52 6.71 -8.88
C THR A 65 -7.81 6.75 -10.38
N SER A 66 -7.79 5.60 -11.06
CA SER A 66 -7.97 5.52 -12.51
C SER A 66 -9.45 5.56 -12.90
N ARG A 67 -9.73 6.11 -14.07
CA ARG A 67 -11.05 6.03 -14.69
C ARG A 67 -11.35 4.63 -15.21
N ASP A 68 -10.30 3.86 -15.52
CA ASP A 68 -10.41 2.48 -15.98
C ASP A 68 -9.63 1.54 -15.06
N PRO A 69 -10.24 1.08 -13.96
CA PRO A 69 -9.56 0.16 -13.04
C PRO A 69 -9.11 -1.14 -13.69
N ARG A 70 -9.81 -1.60 -14.73
CA ARG A 70 -9.51 -2.87 -15.41
C ARG A 70 -8.14 -2.84 -16.07
N ALA A 71 -7.66 -1.68 -16.47
CA ALA A 71 -6.34 -1.53 -17.09
C ALA A 71 -5.21 -1.99 -16.16
N HIS A 72 -5.45 -2.04 -14.85
CA HIS A 72 -4.45 -2.41 -13.85
C HIS A 72 -4.64 -3.81 -13.28
N HIS A 73 -5.64 -4.56 -13.73
CA HIS A 73 -5.94 -5.89 -13.19
C HIS A 73 -4.83 -6.90 -13.48
N ASP A 74 -4.29 -6.92 -14.69
CA ASP A 74 -3.28 -7.92 -15.07
C ASP A 74 -2.02 -7.78 -14.23
N ILE A 75 -1.57 -6.55 -14.00
CA ILE A 75 -0.41 -6.27 -13.14
C ILE A 75 -0.69 -6.73 -11.71
N TYR A 76 -1.88 -6.41 -11.20
CA TYR A 76 -2.29 -6.81 -9.86
C TYR A 76 -2.26 -8.34 -9.70
N PHE A 77 -2.86 -9.07 -10.63
CA PHE A 77 -2.90 -10.54 -10.53
C PHE A 77 -1.53 -11.17 -10.68
N ALA A 78 -0.64 -10.59 -11.50
CA ALA A 78 0.74 -11.07 -11.59
C ALA A 78 1.47 -10.91 -10.26
N LEU A 79 1.32 -9.76 -9.60
CA LEU A 79 1.92 -9.50 -8.29
C LEU A 79 1.35 -10.43 -7.22
N VAL A 80 0.05 -10.70 -7.26
CA VAL A 80 -0.59 -11.62 -6.33
C VAL A 80 -0.01 -13.03 -6.48
N ARG A 81 0.16 -13.51 -7.69
CA ARG A 81 0.76 -14.83 -7.93
C ARG A 81 2.16 -14.92 -7.34
N GLU A 82 2.97 -13.88 -7.53
CA GLU A 82 4.33 -13.85 -7.01
C GLU A 82 4.36 -13.92 -5.48
N ILE A 83 3.53 -13.11 -4.81
CA ILE A 83 3.57 -13.05 -3.35
C ILE A 83 3.02 -14.32 -2.70
N ILE A 84 2.02 -14.95 -3.31
CA ILE A 84 1.46 -16.21 -2.81
C ILE A 84 2.48 -17.33 -2.92
N GLN A 85 3.25 -17.37 -4.02
CA GLN A 85 4.32 -18.36 -4.18
C GLN A 85 5.41 -18.18 -3.13
N ALA A 86 5.77 -16.94 -2.81
CA ALA A 86 6.81 -16.64 -1.83
C ALA A 86 6.35 -16.88 -0.40
N ALA A 87 5.09 -16.61 -0.08
CA ALA A 87 4.55 -16.68 1.28
C ALA A 87 3.07 -17.10 1.25
N PRO A 88 2.77 -18.42 1.20
CA PRO A 88 1.38 -18.89 1.11
C PRO A 88 0.47 -18.43 2.26
N THR A 89 1.02 -18.15 3.43
CA THR A 89 0.25 -17.70 4.59
C THR A 89 -0.37 -16.32 4.41
N ILE A 90 0.00 -15.64 3.34
CA ILE A 90 -0.49 -14.30 3.02
C ILE A 90 -1.89 -14.32 2.41
N TRP A 91 -2.39 -15.50 2.01
CA TRP A 91 -3.63 -15.66 1.28
C TRP A 91 -4.85 -14.95 1.89
N PRO A 92 -5.11 -15.01 3.22
CA PRO A 92 -6.28 -14.33 3.78
C PRO A 92 -6.30 -12.82 3.51
N TYR A 93 -5.13 -12.19 3.47
CA TYR A 93 -5.01 -10.77 3.18
C TYR A 93 -5.32 -10.47 1.71
N ILE A 94 -4.86 -11.34 0.82
CA ILE A 94 -5.16 -11.22 -0.62
C ILE A 94 -6.66 -11.42 -0.86
N GLU A 95 -7.27 -12.40 -0.19
CA GLU A 95 -8.70 -12.63 -0.29
C GLU A 95 -9.50 -11.40 0.12
N GLY A 96 -9.09 -10.72 1.21
CA GLY A 96 -9.71 -9.49 1.65
C GLY A 96 -9.63 -8.39 0.60
N ILE A 97 -8.48 -8.22 -0.04
CA ILE A 97 -8.31 -7.24 -1.11
C ILE A 97 -9.19 -7.60 -2.31
N ASN A 98 -9.15 -8.86 -2.74
CA ASN A 98 -9.94 -9.34 -3.89
C ASN A 98 -11.44 -9.09 -3.70
N ASN A 99 -11.96 -9.37 -2.51
CA ASN A 99 -13.37 -9.17 -2.21
C ASN A 99 -13.77 -7.70 -2.36
N ARG A 100 -12.93 -6.79 -1.93
CA ARG A 100 -13.20 -5.35 -2.07
C ARG A 100 -13.13 -4.88 -3.51
N ILE A 101 -12.19 -5.41 -4.29
CA ILE A 101 -12.09 -5.10 -5.71
C ILE A 101 -13.34 -5.58 -6.44
N LEU A 102 -13.78 -6.81 -6.15
CA LEU A 102 -14.96 -7.40 -6.81
C LEU A 102 -16.24 -6.62 -6.51
N THR A 103 -16.37 -6.05 -5.31
CA THR A 103 -17.54 -5.27 -4.94
C THR A 103 -17.42 -3.79 -5.32
N GLY A 104 -16.30 -3.38 -5.94
CA GLY A 104 -16.09 -1.99 -6.33
C GLY A 104 -15.69 -1.08 -5.18
N GLU A 105 -15.39 -1.63 -4.01
CA GLU A 105 -15.02 -0.86 -2.82
C GLU A 105 -13.51 -0.61 -2.80
N MET A 106 -13.04 0.21 -3.75
CA MET A 106 -11.58 0.39 -3.98
C MET A 106 -10.86 1.06 -2.82
N TYR A 107 -11.51 2.01 -2.13
CA TYR A 107 -10.87 2.64 -0.96
C TYR A 107 -10.69 1.64 0.17
N LYS A 108 -11.66 0.75 0.37
CA LYS A 108 -11.54 -0.33 1.35
C LYS A 108 -10.49 -1.35 0.92
N ALA A 109 -10.35 -1.58 -0.38
CA ALA A 109 -9.28 -2.44 -0.89
C ALA A 109 -7.90 -1.88 -0.55
N LEU A 110 -7.71 -0.55 -0.62
CA LEU A 110 -6.47 0.10 -0.16
C LEU A 110 -6.20 -0.16 1.32
N LYS A 111 -7.23 -0.10 2.16
CA LYS A 111 -7.07 -0.39 3.60
C LYS A 111 -6.67 -1.84 3.83
N GLU A 112 -7.24 -2.78 3.07
CA GLU A 112 -6.83 -4.18 3.14
C GLU A 112 -5.38 -4.35 2.68
N ALA A 113 -4.96 -3.62 1.65
CA ALA A 113 -3.58 -3.65 1.19
C ALA A 113 -2.60 -3.10 2.24
N LYS A 114 -3.01 -2.12 3.04
CA LYS A 114 -2.21 -1.66 4.19
C LYS A 114 -2.00 -2.77 5.21
N ARG A 115 -3.03 -3.57 5.47
CA ARG A 115 -2.91 -4.73 6.36
C ARG A 115 -1.93 -5.76 5.81
N LEU A 116 -1.94 -5.95 4.49
CA LEU A 116 -0.99 -6.83 3.83
C LEU A 116 0.45 -6.34 4.03
N ILE A 117 0.69 -5.03 3.87
CA ILE A 117 2.01 -4.45 4.10
C ILE A 117 2.46 -4.67 5.54
N ALA A 118 1.58 -4.46 6.52
CA ALA A 118 1.90 -4.67 7.93
C ALA A 118 2.24 -6.12 8.21
N TYR A 119 1.50 -7.07 7.64
CA TYR A 119 1.79 -8.50 7.78
C TYR A 119 3.13 -8.88 7.14
N GLU A 120 3.40 -8.36 5.95
CA GLU A 120 4.68 -8.58 5.27
C GLU A 120 5.84 -8.09 6.13
N GLN A 121 5.71 -6.90 6.72
CA GLN A 121 6.74 -6.35 7.59
C GLN A 121 6.97 -7.25 8.81
N LYS A 122 5.89 -7.79 9.37
CA LYS A 122 5.99 -8.74 10.48
C LYS A 122 6.75 -10.01 10.07
N LEU A 123 6.45 -10.55 8.88
CA LEU A 123 7.18 -11.72 8.37
C LEU A 123 8.67 -11.43 8.20
N LEU A 124 9.01 -10.26 7.68
CA LEU A 124 10.40 -9.85 7.48
C LEU A 124 11.11 -9.64 8.82
N ASP A 125 10.46 -9.04 9.79
CA ASP A 125 11.00 -8.83 11.13
C ASP A 125 11.22 -10.17 11.84
N ASP A 126 10.28 -11.09 11.73
CA ASP A 126 10.41 -12.44 12.32
C ASP A 126 11.56 -13.20 11.66
N ALA A 127 11.73 -13.09 10.36
CA ALA A 127 12.84 -13.73 9.64
C ALA A 127 14.19 -13.17 10.08
N LYS A 128 14.30 -11.85 10.23
CA LYS A 128 15.52 -11.22 10.73
C LYS A 128 15.83 -11.62 12.16
N ARG A 129 14.80 -11.72 13.00
CA ARG A 129 14.96 -12.14 14.39
C ARG A 129 15.47 -13.58 14.47
N SER A 130 14.92 -14.46 13.66
CA SER A 130 15.37 -15.86 13.59
C SER A 130 16.82 -15.95 13.12
N ALA A 131 17.19 -15.20 12.08
CA ALA A 131 18.57 -15.16 11.59
C ALA A 131 19.52 -14.60 12.65
N GLY A 132 19.10 -13.54 13.36
CA GLY A 132 19.89 -12.96 14.44
C GLY A 132 20.11 -13.93 15.59
N LEU A 133 19.07 -14.66 15.98
CA LEU A 133 19.16 -15.68 17.02
C LEU A 133 20.09 -16.84 16.61
N GLN A 134 20.03 -17.27 15.36
CA GLN A 134 20.92 -18.31 14.85
C GLN A 134 22.38 -17.85 14.83
N GLN A 135 22.62 -16.62 14.42
CA GLN A 135 23.97 -16.04 14.46
C GLN A 135 24.51 -15.91 15.87
N SER A 136 23.67 -15.47 16.83
CA SER A 136 24.03 -15.40 18.25
C SER A 136 24.39 -16.77 18.79
N SER A 137 23.58 -17.78 18.50
CA SER A 137 23.84 -19.16 18.95
C SER A 137 25.17 -19.66 18.39
N ASN A 138 25.45 -19.39 17.12
CA ASN A 138 26.72 -19.80 16.51
C ASN A 138 27.90 -19.07 17.12
N SER A 139 27.75 -17.80 17.46
CA SER A 139 28.79 -17.03 18.14
C SER A 139 29.08 -17.58 19.55
N ASP A 140 28.04 -17.97 20.27
CA ASP A 140 28.16 -18.52 21.62
C ASP A 140 28.84 -19.90 21.65
N LEU A 141 28.77 -20.64 20.54
CA LEU A 141 29.38 -21.94 20.39
C LEU A 141 30.85 -21.89 20.00
N GLN A 142 31.39 -20.74 19.63
CA GLN A 142 32.80 -20.59 19.29
C GLN A 142 33.62 -20.49 20.58
N PRO A 143 34.67 -21.30 20.71
CA PRO A 143 35.57 -21.17 21.87
C PRO A 143 36.27 -19.80 21.82
N ALA A 144 36.36 -19.23 22.99
CA ALA A 144 36.99 -17.93 23.16
C ALA A 144 38.48 -17.99 22.78
#